data_096d452c091005bfd2a1f1ba858f697f
#
_entry.id   096d452c091005bfd2a1f1ba858f697f
#
_cell.length_a   1.000
_cell.length_b   1.000
_cell.length_c   1.000
_cell.angle_alpha   90.00
_cell.angle_beta   90.00
_cell.angle_gamma   90.00
#
_symmetry.space_group_name_H-M   'P 1'
#
loop_
_entity.id
_entity.type
_entity.pdbx_description
1 polymer ?
#
loop_
_entity_poly.entity_id
_entity_poly.type
_entity_poly.pdbx_seq_one_letter_code
_entity_poly.pdbx_strand_id
1 'polypeptide(L)'
;MTSAAFDEILRRLVAAGARFVVIGGLALGARGVVRATKDIDIVVAPDPENLKLVAEVAVAAGGHVQRGEALLGTPFSIAAELASGEQMAIDTDLGRLDIVQGLEGVPSFDELLSRATEAEVLGVNVAVCSVEDLRAMKQAAGRGQDLVDLENLDAAAG
;
A
#
# COMPACT_ATOMS: atom_id res chain seq x y z
N MET A 1 14.99 8.74 -3.19
CA MET A 1 14.12 8.39 -2.05
C MET A 1 14.74 7.25 -1.28
N THR A 2 14.86 7.39 0.00
CA THR A 2 15.40 6.34 0.87
C THR A 2 14.28 5.64 1.62
N SER A 3 14.51 4.39 2.04
CA SER A 3 13.54 3.64 2.85
C SER A 3 13.24 4.33 4.19
N ALA A 4 14.13 5.21 4.67
CA ALA A 4 13.91 5.98 5.90
C ALA A 4 12.70 6.93 5.78
N ALA A 5 12.42 7.43 4.58
CA ALA A 5 11.24 8.29 4.36
C ALA A 5 9.95 7.47 4.29
N PHE A 6 10.00 6.24 3.79
CA PHE A 6 8.84 5.34 3.77
C PHE A 6 8.42 4.95 5.18
N ASP A 7 9.38 4.74 6.08
CA ASP A 7 9.06 4.38 7.46
C ASP A 7 8.24 5.48 8.15
N GLU A 8 8.51 6.73 7.84
CA GLU A 8 7.76 7.85 8.40
C GLU A 8 6.31 7.87 7.93
N ILE A 9 6.05 7.53 6.67
CA ILE A 9 4.66 7.41 6.17
C ILE A 9 3.93 6.33 6.97
N LEU A 10 4.55 5.16 7.15
CA LEU A 10 3.95 4.06 7.89
C LEU A 10 3.67 4.46 9.35
N ARG A 11 4.61 5.14 10.00
CA ARG A 11 4.42 5.61 11.38
C ARG A 11 3.24 6.56 11.50
N ARG A 12 3.12 7.49 10.55
CA ARG A 12 2.03 8.47 10.57
C ARG A 12 0.66 7.81 10.34
N LEU A 13 0.60 6.82 9.46
CA LEU A 13 -0.64 6.07 9.24
C LEU A 13 -1.05 5.32 10.51
N VAL A 14 -0.11 4.65 11.16
CA VAL A 14 -0.37 3.93 12.42
C VAL A 14 -0.77 4.90 13.52
N ALA A 15 -0.06 6.00 13.68
CA ALA A 15 -0.34 7.00 14.71
C ALA A 15 -1.73 7.64 14.55
N ALA A 16 -2.16 7.81 13.30
CA ALA A 16 -3.49 8.36 13.01
C ALA A 16 -4.63 7.36 13.22
N GLY A 17 -4.31 6.09 13.45
CA GLY A 17 -5.32 5.04 13.57
C GLY A 17 -5.89 4.59 12.24
N ALA A 18 -5.20 4.84 11.14
CA ALA A 18 -5.63 4.38 9.82
C ALA A 18 -5.58 2.85 9.76
N ARG A 19 -6.58 2.26 9.12
CA ARG A 19 -6.65 0.81 8.94
C ARG A 19 -6.22 0.47 7.52
N PHE A 20 -5.15 -0.32 7.40
CA PHE A 20 -4.55 -0.67 6.13
C PHE A 20 -3.79 -1.98 6.22
N VAL A 21 -3.57 -2.61 5.07
CA VAL A 21 -2.74 -3.81 4.93
C VAL A 21 -1.65 -3.49 3.91
N VAL A 22 -0.40 -3.77 4.26
CA VAL A 22 0.74 -3.58 3.35
C VAL A 22 0.77 -4.73 2.36
N ILE A 23 0.89 -4.38 1.09
CA ILE A 23 1.04 -5.33 -0.02
C ILE A 23 2.28 -4.94 -0.84
N GLY A 24 2.49 -5.55 -1.99
CA GLY A 24 3.55 -5.16 -2.91
C GLY A 24 4.97 -5.42 -2.42
N GLY A 25 5.90 -4.56 -2.81
CA GLY A 25 7.33 -4.75 -2.55
C GLY A 25 7.71 -4.81 -1.07
N LEU A 26 7.09 -3.98 -0.24
CA LEU A 26 7.36 -4.01 1.21
C LEU A 26 6.84 -5.31 1.85
N ALA A 27 5.70 -5.80 1.38
CA ALA A 27 5.17 -7.09 1.85
C ALA A 27 6.09 -8.24 1.44
N LEU A 28 6.60 -8.23 0.22
CA LEU A 28 7.59 -9.20 -0.25
C LEU A 28 8.81 -9.20 0.66
N GLY A 29 9.32 -8.02 1.00
CA GLY A 29 10.45 -7.87 1.92
C GLY A 29 10.17 -8.49 3.28
N ALA A 30 8.97 -8.26 3.83
CA ALA A 30 8.55 -8.83 5.10
C ALA A 30 8.43 -10.36 5.05
N ARG A 31 8.21 -10.91 3.85
CA ARG A 31 8.11 -12.37 3.63
C ARG A 31 9.43 -12.99 3.13
N GLY A 32 10.55 -12.27 3.23
CA GLY A 32 11.88 -12.79 2.96
C GLY A 32 12.42 -12.55 1.55
N VAL A 33 11.71 -11.81 0.72
CA VAL A 33 12.17 -11.48 -0.63
C VAL A 33 12.89 -10.14 -0.62
N VAL A 34 14.20 -10.15 -0.84
CA VAL A 34 15.00 -8.93 -0.88
C VAL A 34 14.88 -8.26 -2.24
N ARG A 35 14.37 -7.03 -2.27
CA ARG A 35 14.31 -6.22 -3.48
C ARG A 35 14.19 -4.74 -3.12
N ALA A 36 14.61 -3.89 -4.05
CA ALA A 36 14.41 -2.46 -3.93
C ALA A 36 12.92 -2.12 -4.13
N THR A 37 12.42 -1.20 -3.32
CA THR A 37 11.03 -0.73 -3.38
C THR A 37 11.03 0.76 -3.63
N LYS A 38 10.26 1.19 -4.63
CA LYS A 38 10.12 2.60 -5.00
C LYS A 38 8.86 3.24 -4.43
N ASP A 39 7.88 2.42 -4.07
CA ASP A 39 6.55 2.86 -3.65
C ASP A 39 6.11 2.08 -2.43
N ILE A 40 5.23 2.68 -1.63
CA ILE A 40 4.50 1.96 -0.60
C ILE A 40 3.14 1.58 -1.19
N ASP A 41 2.85 0.29 -1.24
CA ASP A 41 1.57 -0.21 -1.73
C ASP A 41 0.72 -0.68 -0.55
N ILE A 42 -0.45 -0.10 -0.38
CA ILE A 42 -1.38 -0.49 0.68
C ILE A 42 -2.80 -0.64 0.15
N VAL A 43 -3.57 -1.50 0.82
CA VAL A 43 -5.01 -1.57 0.68
C VAL A 43 -5.61 -1.03 1.97
N VAL A 44 -6.56 -0.12 1.86
CA VAL A 44 -7.14 0.57 3.02
C VAL A 44 -8.58 0.16 3.22
N ALA A 45 -9.05 0.21 4.47
CA ALA A 45 -10.46 0.03 4.76
C ALA A 45 -11.26 1.13 4.06
N PRO A 46 -12.32 0.78 3.31
CA PRO A 46 -12.99 1.73 2.41
C PRO A 46 -14.04 2.62 3.07
N ASP A 47 -14.24 2.51 4.36
CA ASP A 47 -15.21 3.37 5.04
C ASP A 47 -14.78 4.83 5.03
N PRO A 48 -15.73 5.79 4.99
CA PRO A 48 -15.41 7.21 4.85
C PRO A 48 -14.48 7.77 5.93
N GLU A 49 -14.62 7.35 7.18
CA GLU A 49 -13.73 7.79 8.26
C GLU A 49 -12.28 7.40 8.00
N ASN A 50 -12.05 6.16 7.57
CA ASN A 50 -10.71 5.68 7.30
C ASN A 50 -10.09 6.38 6.09
N LEU A 51 -10.87 6.60 5.04
CA LEU A 51 -10.39 7.32 3.85
C LEU A 51 -9.99 8.75 4.21
N LYS A 52 -10.75 9.38 5.11
CA LYS A 52 -10.40 10.72 5.61
C LYS A 52 -9.08 10.71 6.35
N LEU A 53 -8.85 9.74 7.23
CA LEU A 53 -7.59 9.61 7.97
C LEU A 53 -6.41 9.42 7.02
N VAL A 54 -6.55 8.53 6.05
CA VAL A 54 -5.50 8.29 5.04
C VAL A 54 -5.20 9.57 4.25
N ALA A 55 -6.24 10.27 3.81
CA ALA A 55 -6.08 11.52 3.07
C ALA A 55 -5.39 12.60 3.91
N GLU A 56 -5.75 12.73 5.18
CA GLU A 56 -5.14 13.71 6.09
C GLU A 56 -3.64 13.42 6.28
N VAL A 57 -3.28 12.15 6.47
CA VAL A 57 -1.86 11.77 6.61
C VAL A 57 -1.10 12.10 5.33
N ALA A 58 -1.64 11.75 4.17
CA ALA A 58 -0.99 12.00 2.89
C ALA A 58 -0.78 13.49 2.65
N VAL A 59 -1.81 14.32 2.87
CA VAL A 59 -1.73 15.77 2.67
C VAL A 59 -0.76 16.43 3.64
N ALA A 60 -0.73 15.98 4.90
CA ALA A 60 0.22 16.50 5.88
C ALA A 60 1.68 16.21 5.48
N ALA A 61 1.91 15.20 4.65
CA ALA A 61 3.21 14.87 4.10
C ALA A 61 3.45 15.52 2.72
N GLY A 62 2.68 16.54 2.35
CA GLY A 62 2.78 17.21 1.05
C GLY A 62 2.10 16.45 -0.08
N GLY A 63 1.19 15.53 0.24
CA GLY A 63 0.55 14.65 -0.74
C GLY A 63 -0.32 15.38 -1.75
N HIS A 64 -0.21 14.95 -3.00
CA HIS A 64 -1.03 15.45 -4.09
C HIS A 64 -1.20 14.37 -5.16
N VAL A 65 -2.29 14.50 -5.92
CA VAL A 65 -2.64 13.54 -6.98
C VAL A 65 -3.02 14.32 -8.23
N GLN A 66 -2.43 13.96 -9.35
CA GLN A 66 -2.81 14.51 -10.65
C GLN A 66 -3.91 13.66 -11.26
N ARG A 67 -5.07 14.28 -11.56
CA ARG A 67 -6.20 13.66 -12.26
C ARG A 67 -6.55 14.49 -13.50
N GLY A 68 -6.05 14.07 -14.66
CA GLY A 68 -6.17 14.88 -15.86
C GLY A 68 -5.50 16.24 -15.65
N GLU A 69 -6.25 17.32 -15.79
CA GLU A 69 -5.75 18.67 -15.53
C GLU A 69 -5.91 19.12 -14.08
N ALA A 70 -6.64 18.36 -13.27
CA ALA A 70 -6.88 18.69 -11.87
C ALA A 70 -5.76 18.22 -10.99
N LEU A 71 -5.33 19.06 -10.05
CA LEU A 71 -4.38 18.71 -9.00
C LEU A 71 -5.14 18.63 -7.68
N LEU A 72 -5.23 17.43 -7.12
CA LEU A 72 -5.90 17.19 -5.84
C LEU A 72 -4.86 17.26 -4.73
N GLY A 73 -5.04 18.17 -3.78
CA GLY A 73 -4.06 18.39 -2.71
C GLY A 73 -4.69 18.72 -1.36
N THR A 74 -5.99 18.49 -1.19
CA THR A 74 -6.67 18.68 0.09
C THR A 74 -7.16 17.35 0.63
N PRO A 75 -7.31 17.21 1.96
CA PRO A 75 -7.87 15.97 2.52
C PRO A 75 -9.24 15.62 1.94
N PHE A 76 -10.09 16.64 1.76
CA PHE A 76 -11.42 16.44 1.19
C PHE A 76 -11.34 15.90 -0.25
N SER A 77 -10.54 16.53 -1.11
CA SER A 77 -10.45 16.14 -2.51
C SER A 77 -9.86 14.73 -2.67
N ILE A 78 -8.84 14.39 -1.91
CA ILE A 78 -8.22 13.07 -1.95
C ILE A 78 -9.17 12.01 -1.38
N ALA A 79 -9.82 12.27 -0.26
CA ALA A 79 -10.78 11.33 0.32
C ALA A 79 -11.96 11.08 -0.62
N ALA A 80 -12.48 12.13 -1.27
CA ALA A 80 -13.56 12.00 -2.23
C ALA A 80 -13.17 11.14 -3.43
N GLU A 81 -11.94 11.32 -3.93
CA GLU A 81 -11.44 10.51 -5.03
C GLU A 81 -11.21 9.05 -4.61
N LEU A 82 -10.69 8.82 -3.40
CA LEU A 82 -10.55 7.46 -2.86
C LEU A 82 -11.91 6.75 -2.77
N ALA A 83 -12.97 7.49 -2.44
CA ALA A 83 -14.31 6.93 -2.34
C ALA A 83 -14.84 6.41 -3.69
N SER A 84 -14.26 6.80 -4.82
CA SER A 84 -14.62 6.27 -6.13
C SER A 84 -14.26 4.80 -6.29
N GLY A 85 -13.36 4.27 -5.46
CA GLY A 85 -12.91 2.89 -5.54
C GLY A 85 -11.81 2.63 -6.55
N GLU A 86 -11.31 3.65 -7.23
CA GLU A 86 -10.22 3.51 -8.19
C GLU A 86 -8.86 3.63 -7.51
N GLN A 87 -7.87 2.94 -8.09
CA GLN A 87 -6.49 3.01 -7.62
C GLN A 87 -5.98 4.45 -7.66
N MET A 88 -5.20 4.84 -6.66
CA MET A 88 -4.66 6.18 -6.57
C MET A 88 -3.19 6.16 -6.16
N ALA A 89 -2.36 6.84 -6.93
CA ALA A 89 -0.96 7.09 -6.59
C ALA A 89 -0.85 8.51 -6.02
N ILE A 90 -0.44 8.61 -4.77
CA ILE A 90 -0.27 9.89 -4.09
C ILE A 90 1.22 10.19 -3.98
N ASP A 91 1.66 11.26 -4.60
CA ASP A 91 3.03 11.74 -4.46
C ASP A 91 3.13 12.57 -3.19
N THR A 92 4.08 12.24 -2.33
CA THR A 92 4.32 12.98 -1.09
C THR A 92 5.80 13.36 -0.98
N ASP A 93 6.12 14.27 -0.08
CA ASP A 93 7.51 14.65 0.20
C ASP A 93 8.33 13.49 0.78
N LEU A 94 7.65 12.47 1.31
CA LEU A 94 8.28 11.29 1.91
C LEU A 94 8.34 10.10 0.95
N GLY A 95 7.78 10.24 -0.25
CA GLY A 95 7.74 9.20 -1.26
C GLY A 95 6.34 8.96 -1.80
N ARG A 96 6.24 8.02 -2.72
CA ARG A 96 4.97 7.68 -3.38
C ARG A 96 4.21 6.66 -2.56
N LEU A 97 2.94 6.98 -2.29
CA LEU A 97 2.00 6.10 -1.61
C LEU A 97 0.94 5.66 -2.61
N ASP A 98 0.92 4.37 -2.92
CA ASP A 98 -0.07 3.78 -3.81
C ASP A 98 -1.19 3.16 -3.01
N ILE A 99 -2.40 3.68 -3.16
CA ILE A 99 -3.61 3.09 -2.59
C ILE A 99 -4.19 2.17 -3.66
N VAL A 100 -4.05 0.87 -3.44
CA VAL A 100 -4.46 -0.14 -4.40
C VAL A 100 -5.89 -0.56 -4.13
N GLN A 101 -6.76 -0.37 -5.11
CA GLN A 101 -8.18 -0.76 -5.03
C GLN A 101 -8.75 -0.81 -6.45
N GLY A 102 -9.86 -1.50 -6.62
CA GLY A 102 -10.55 -1.56 -7.91
C GLY A 102 -9.81 -2.33 -9.00
N LEU A 103 -8.82 -3.14 -8.64
CA LEU A 103 -8.06 -3.94 -9.59
C LEU A 103 -8.45 -5.41 -9.50
N GLU A 104 -8.57 -6.04 -10.65
CA GLU A 104 -8.82 -7.48 -10.73
C GLU A 104 -7.67 -8.25 -10.06
N GLY A 105 -8.02 -9.27 -9.29
CA GLY A 105 -7.03 -10.10 -8.60
C GLY A 105 -6.57 -9.55 -7.26
N VAL A 106 -7.03 -8.37 -6.87
CA VAL A 106 -6.74 -7.81 -5.55
C VAL A 106 -7.92 -8.06 -4.63
N PRO A 107 -7.74 -8.84 -3.53
CA PRO A 107 -8.83 -9.08 -2.59
C PRO A 107 -9.27 -7.78 -1.89
N SER A 108 -10.46 -7.81 -1.30
CA SER A 108 -10.96 -6.69 -0.51
C SER A 108 -10.10 -6.48 0.74
N PHE A 109 -10.21 -5.31 1.36
CA PHE A 109 -9.53 -5.03 2.61
C PHE A 109 -9.86 -6.08 3.68
N ASP A 110 -11.14 -6.42 3.84
CA ASP A 110 -11.56 -7.39 4.86
C ASP A 110 -10.97 -8.77 4.61
N GLU A 111 -10.95 -9.21 3.37
CA GLU A 111 -10.33 -10.49 3.00
C GLU A 111 -8.83 -10.49 3.27
N LEU A 112 -8.13 -9.44 2.85
CA LEU A 112 -6.69 -9.31 3.10
C LEU A 112 -6.39 -9.28 4.59
N LEU A 113 -7.16 -8.50 5.36
CA LEU A 113 -6.94 -8.37 6.80
C LEU A 113 -7.17 -9.69 7.52
N SER A 114 -8.17 -10.47 7.10
CA SER A 114 -8.48 -11.76 7.74
C SER A 114 -7.33 -12.76 7.64
N ARG A 115 -6.49 -12.64 6.63
CA ARG A 115 -5.33 -13.53 6.38
C ARG A 115 -3.99 -12.86 6.67
N ALA A 116 -3.99 -11.55 6.96
CA ALA A 116 -2.77 -10.80 7.24
C ALA A 116 -2.20 -11.17 8.62
N THR A 117 -0.90 -10.98 8.77
CA THR A 117 -0.23 -11.07 10.05
C THR A 117 0.54 -9.79 10.31
N GLU A 118 0.72 -9.43 11.58
CA GLU A 118 1.57 -8.30 11.92
C GLU A 118 3.03 -8.65 11.69
N ALA A 119 3.76 -7.73 11.11
CA ALA A 119 5.19 -7.85 10.89
C ALA A 119 5.84 -6.47 10.99
N GLU A 120 7.11 -6.46 11.31
CA GLU A 120 7.88 -5.23 11.33
C GLU A 120 8.32 -4.91 9.89
N VAL A 121 7.90 -3.75 9.39
CA VAL A 121 8.27 -3.24 8.08
C VAL A 121 8.98 -1.91 8.29
N LEU A 122 10.25 -1.82 7.93
CA LEU A 122 11.07 -0.63 8.13
C LEU A 122 11.02 -0.10 9.57
N GLY A 123 10.99 -1.00 10.55
CA GLY A 123 10.94 -0.66 11.97
C GLY A 123 9.54 -0.35 12.52
N VAL A 124 8.49 -0.53 11.73
CA VAL A 124 7.11 -0.23 12.11
C VAL A 124 6.26 -1.49 12.06
N ASN A 125 5.53 -1.78 13.14
CA ASN A 125 4.63 -2.93 13.17
C ASN A 125 3.34 -2.60 12.41
N VAL A 126 3.08 -3.37 11.36
CA VAL A 126 1.92 -3.18 10.49
C VAL A 126 1.32 -4.53 10.09
N ALA A 127 0.07 -4.51 9.65
CA ALA A 127 -0.53 -5.70 9.04
C ALA A 127 0.05 -5.89 7.64
N VAL A 128 0.54 -7.10 7.35
CA VAL A 128 1.13 -7.48 6.07
C VAL A 128 0.33 -8.62 5.49
N CYS A 129 -0.01 -8.55 4.21
CA CYS A 129 -0.80 -9.60 3.57
C CYS A 129 -0.10 -10.96 3.59
N SER A 130 -0.88 -12.03 3.49
CA SER A 130 -0.35 -13.39 3.49
C SER A 130 0.47 -13.70 2.24
N VAL A 131 1.31 -14.72 2.33
CA VAL A 131 2.08 -15.24 1.19
C VAL A 131 1.13 -15.67 0.06
N GLU A 132 0.02 -16.31 0.42
CA GLU A 132 -0.99 -16.77 -0.54
C GLU A 132 -1.62 -15.60 -1.30
N ASP A 133 -1.93 -14.51 -0.60
CA ASP A 133 -2.49 -13.30 -1.23
C ASP A 133 -1.45 -12.60 -2.12
N LEU A 134 -0.20 -12.52 -1.67
CA LEU A 134 0.89 -11.99 -2.50
C LEU A 134 1.04 -12.79 -3.79
N ARG A 135 1.04 -14.12 -3.68
CA ARG A 135 1.14 -15.00 -4.83
C ARG A 135 -0.02 -14.79 -5.80
N ALA A 136 -1.23 -14.73 -5.30
CA ALA A 136 -2.42 -14.52 -6.13
C ALA A 136 -2.39 -13.19 -6.86
N MET A 137 -2.00 -12.11 -6.17
CA MET A 137 -1.89 -10.79 -6.78
C MET A 137 -0.79 -10.72 -7.84
N LYS A 138 0.36 -11.37 -7.59
CA LYS A 138 1.46 -11.41 -8.55
C LYS A 138 1.09 -12.21 -9.80
N GLN A 139 0.38 -13.33 -9.64
CA GLN A 139 -0.11 -14.12 -10.76
C GLN A 139 -1.12 -13.34 -11.60
N ALA A 140 -2.03 -12.62 -10.95
CA ALA A 140 -3.03 -11.81 -11.64
C ALA A 140 -2.39 -10.67 -12.45
N ALA A 141 -1.34 -10.04 -11.92
CA ALA A 141 -0.61 -8.98 -12.61
C ALA A 141 0.19 -9.52 -13.80
N GLY A 142 0.84 -10.68 -13.65
CA GLY A 142 1.45 -11.44 -14.76
C GLY A 142 2.60 -10.75 -15.51
N ARG A 143 3.17 -9.68 -14.96
CA ARG A 143 4.32 -9.01 -15.57
C ARG A 143 5.62 -9.81 -15.36
N GLY A 144 6.65 -9.54 -16.15
CA GLY A 144 7.94 -10.23 -15.99
C GLY A 144 8.50 -10.16 -14.57
N GLN A 145 8.44 -8.98 -13.95
CA GLN A 145 8.89 -8.81 -12.57
C GLN A 145 8.03 -9.60 -11.59
N ASP A 146 6.73 -9.71 -11.84
CA ASP A 146 5.82 -10.47 -10.98
C ASP A 146 6.14 -11.97 -11.01
N LEU A 147 6.53 -12.50 -12.15
CA LEU A 147 6.96 -13.91 -12.27
C LEU A 147 8.25 -14.17 -11.51
N VAL A 148 9.21 -13.24 -11.57
CA VAL A 148 10.45 -13.33 -10.80
C VAL A 148 10.15 -13.25 -9.30
N ASP A 149 9.25 -12.37 -8.90
CA ASP A 149 8.82 -12.25 -7.51
C ASP A 149 8.18 -13.55 -6.99
N LEU A 150 7.38 -14.22 -7.83
CA LEU A 150 6.80 -15.52 -7.48
C LEU A 150 7.88 -16.58 -7.24
N GLU A 151 8.88 -16.65 -8.11
CA GLU A 151 10.01 -17.59 -7.94
C GLU A 151 10.76 -17.32 -6.63
N ASN A 152 11.04 -16.05 -6.35
CA ASN A 152 11.76 -15.65 -5.15
C ASN A 152 10.93 -15.92 -3.89
N LEU A 153 9.62 -15.72 -3.95
CA LEU A 153 8.72 -15.98 -2.84
C LEU A 153 8.65 -17.48 -2.53
N ASP A 154 8.59 -18.32 -3.55
CA ASP A 154 8.60 -19.77 -3.38
C ASP A 154 9.94 -20.24 -2.78
N ALA A 155 11.06 -19.69 -3.22
CA ALA A 155 12.37 -20.01 -2.67
C ALA A 155 12.49 -19.60 -1.19
N ALA A 156 11.94 -18.44 -0.82
CA ALA A 156 11.95 -17.96 0.56
C ALA A 156 11.04 -18.81 1.48
N ALA A 157 9.94 -19.34 0.94
CA ALA A 157 9.01 -20.19 1.68
C ALA A 157 9.51 -21.64 1.82
N GLY A 158 10.35 -22.05 0.90
CA GLY A 158 10.94 -23.38 0.91
C GLY A 158 12.09 -23.50 1.85
#